data_10bcdd7a4105c11dbb24ddd743250218
#
_entry.id   10bcdd7a4105c11dbb24ddd743250218
#
_cell.length_a   1.000
_cell.length_b   1.000
_cell.length_c   1.000
_cell.angle_alpha   90.00
_cell.angle_beta   90.00
_cell.angle_gamma   90.00
#
_symmetry.space_group_name_H-M   'P 1'
#
loop_
_entity.id
_entity.type
_entity.pdbx_description
1 polymer ?
#
loop_
_entity_poly.entity_id
_entity_poly.type
_entity_poly.pdbx_seq_one_letter_code
_entity_poly.pdbx_strand_id
1 'polypeptide(L)'
;MGVRARWDQMGWHDRPLWCLGGDGAMFDIGFQSLSRLFASGMNIKVLVLDTQVYSNTGGQSSTASFMGQNTKFSVHGTKIPGKIERRKEIAQICMMHPNTFVAQTSCAMSNHFYKSIIAANEYDGPAVVSVYTTCQPEHGVGDNMAMQQSKLAVDTRTFPVLIYDPRKGDKIAQRLSLQGNPSEKTDFFIEPKTNEVYDFIRFARTEGRFSKHFDKDGNPSETLIKAKQERLDNWHTL
;
A
#
# COMPACT_ATOMS: atom_id res chain seq x y z
N MET A 1 -2.53 -0.43 22.83
CA MET A 1 -2.17 -1.51 23.78
C MET A 1 -2.89 -1.37 25.12
N GLY A 2 -2.88 -0.24 25.82
CA GLY A 2 -3.55 -0.09 27.12
C GLY A 2 -5.04 -0.43 27.12
N VAL A 3 -5.81 0.00 26.10
CA VAL A 3 -7.24 -0.36 25.96
C VAL A 3 -7.40 -1.87 25.84
N ARG A 4 -6.62 -2.55 25.00
CA ARG A 4 -6.69 -4.01 24.83
C ARG A 4 -6.37 -4.73 26.17
N ALA A 5 -5.28 -4.33 26.83
CA ALA A 5 -4.90 -4.90 28.13
C ALA A 5 -6.04 -4.74 29.16
N ARG A 6 -6.72 -3.59 29.16
CA ARG A 6 -7.86 -3.39 30.08
C ARG A 6 -9.05 -4.26 29.70
N TRP A 7 -9.35 -4.42 28.41
CA TRP A 7 -10.42 -5.31 27.97
C TRP A 7 -10.14 -6.76 28.34
N ASP A 8 -8.88 -7.21 28.20
CA ASP A 8 -8.46 -8.55 28.60
C ASP A 8 -8.68 -8.80 30.10
N GLN A 9 -8.33 -7.82 30.97
CA GLN A 9 -8.62 -7.88 32.40
C GLN A 9 -10.11 -7.92 32.74
N MET A 10 -10.96 -7.37 31.85
CA MET A 10 -12.43 -7.39 32.00
C MET A 10 -13.06 -8.66 31.41
N GLY A 11 -12.27 -9.58 30.87
CA GLY A 11 -12.76 -10.80 30.22
C GLY A 11 -13.34 -10.59 28.82
N TRP A 12 -13.07 -9.44 28.18
CA TRP A 12 -13.58 -9.11 26.84
C TRP A 12 -12.58 -9.53 25.73
N HIS A 13 -12.12 -10.76 25.78
CA HIS A 13 -11.11 -11.30 24.85
C HIS A 13 -11.63 -11.42 23.42
N ASP A 14 -12.92 -11.67 23.25
CA ASP A 14 -13.62 -11.89 21.99
C ASP A 14 -13.91 -10.59 21.20
N ARG A 15 -13.72 -9.44 21.83
CA ARG A 15 -14.00 -8.15 21.19
C ARG A 15 -12.82 -7.67 20.35
N PRO A 16 -13.00 -7.49 19.02
CA PRO A 16 -11.94 -6.97 18.17
C PRO A 16 -11.69 -5.49 18.46
N LEU A 17 -10.44 -5.11 18.63
CA LEU A 17 -10.02 -3.72 18.76
C LEU A 17 -9.35 -3.29 17.45
N TRP A 18 -9.95 -2.34 16.76
CA TRP A 18 -9.42 -1.75 15.53
C TRP A 18 -8.84 -0.36 15.76
N CYS A 19 -7.63 -0.12 15.22
CA CYS A 19 -6.99 1.19 15.11
C CYS A 19 -6.99 1.60 13.64
N LEU A 20 -7.54 2.77 13.32
CA LEU A 20 -7.59 3.29 11.96
C LEU A 20 -6.66 4.49 11.83
N GLY A 21 -5.93 4.60 10.73
CA GLY A 21 -5.07 5.75 10.46
C GLY A 21 -4.60 5.81 9.02
N GLY A 22 -4.12 6.97 8.59
CA GLY A 22 -3.51 7.17 7.28
C GLY A 22 -2.05 6.73 7.23
N ASP A 23 -1.48 6.75 6.04
CA ASP A 23 -0.07 6.39 5.82
C ASP A 23 0.90 7.27 6.62
N GLY A 24 0.72 8.59 6.64
CA GLY A 24 1.56 9.47 7.46
C GLY A 24 1.55 9.14 8.94
N ALA A 25 0.38 8.76 9.49
CA ALA A 25 0.27 8.35 10.88
C ALA A 25 0.95 7.01 11.15
N MET A 26 0.81 6.04 10.26
CA MET A 26 1.25 4.66 10.49
C MET A 26 2.66 4.37 9.96
N PHE A 27 3.06 5.00 8.84
CA PHE A 27 4.38 4.77 8.25
C PHE A 27 5.46 5.67 8.83
N ASP A 28 5.10 6.85 9.34
CA ASP A 28 6.03 7.87 9.79
C ASP A 28 5.90 8.12 11.30
N ILE A 29 4.99 9.00 11.71
CA ILE A 29 4.90 9.49 13.11
C ILE A 29 4.64 8.35 14.11
N GLY A 30 3.76 7.43 13.79
CA GLY A 30 3.35 6.31 14.64
C GLY A 30 4.11 5.01 14.41
N PHE A 31 5.08 4.96 13.49
CA PHE A 31 5.71 3.71 13.05
C PHE A 31 6.38 2.94 14.21
N GLN A 32 7.05 3.62 15.11
CA GLN A 32 7.65 2.98 16.30
C GLN A 32 6.58 2.30 17.17
N SER A 33 5.48 2.98 17.42
CA SER A 33 4.36 2.45 18.20
C SER A 33 3.65 1.29 17.46
N LEU A 34 3.52 1.39 16.15
CA LEU A 34 2.97 0.33 15.30
C LEU A 34 3.83 -0.94 15.36
N SER A 35 5.13 -0.82 15.19
CA SER A 35 6.08 -1.93 15.31
C SER A 35 6.02 -2.57 16.69
N ARG A 36 5.98 -1.77 17.75
CA ARG A 36 5.83 -2.26 19.14
C ARG A 36 4.50 -2.97 19.37
N LEU A 37 3.41 -2.51 18.73
CA LEU A 37 2.11 -3.15 18.79
C LEU A 37 2.18 -4.57 18.21
N PHE A 38 2.74 -4.75 17.02
CA PHE A 38 2.89 -6.07 16.40
C PHE A 38 3.77 -7.00 17.23
N ALA A 39 4.89 -6.49 17.74
CA ALA A 39 5.79 -7.25 18.61
C ALA A 39 5.15 -7.64 19.95
N SER A 40 4.06 -7.00 20.37
CA SER A 40 3.37 -7.32 21.62
C SER A 40 2.55 -8.62 21.57
N GLY A 41 2.19 -9.10 20.37
CA GLY A 41 1.31 -10.26 20.20
C GLY A 41 -0.15 -10.01 20.57
N MET A 42 -0.52 -8.79 21.01
CA MET A 42 -1.89 -8.48 21.44
C MET A 42 -2.88 -8.54 20.28
N ASN A 43 -4.10 -9.01 20.56
CA ASN A 43 -5.19 -9.03 19.58
C ASN A 43 -5.70 -7.62 19.27
N ILE A 44 -4.95 -6.90 18.44
CA ILE A 44 -5.24 -5.55 17.95
C ILE A 44 -5.13 -5.54 16.43
N LYS A 45 -6.13 -4.98 15.78
CA LYS A 45 -6.20 -4.85 14.33
C LYS A 45 -5.87 -3.41 13.93
N VAL A 46 -5.15 -3.26 12.83
CA VAL A 46 -4.80 -1.95 12.28
C VAL A 46 -5.32 -1.87 10.84
N LEU A 47 -6.07 -0.82 10.55
CA LEU A 47 -6.48 -0.48 9.19
C LEU A 47 -5.72 0.78 8.76
N VAL A 48 -4.92 0.67 7.70
CA VAL A 48 -4.18 1.78 7.14
C VAL A 48 -4.85 2.24 5.85
N LEU A 49 -5.31 3.48 5.84
CA LEU A 49 -5.78 4.15 4.63
C LEU A 49 -4.57 4.76 3.92
N ASP A 50 -4.04 4.05 2.95
CA ASP A 50 -2.79 4.41 2.27
C ASP A 50 -3.10 5.33 1.09
N THR A 51 -3.01 6.64 1.34
CA THR A 51 -3.17 7.69 0.33
C THR A 51 -1.85 8.15 -0.28
N GLN A 52 -0.73 7.58 0.15
CA GLN A 52 0.64 7.88 -0.31
C GLN A 52 1.03 9.37 -0.16
N VAL A 53 0.41 10.05 0.79
CA VAL A 53 0.60 11.49 1.04
C VAL A 53 -0.06 11.88 2.36
N TYR A 54 0.45 12.91 3.04
CA TYR A 54 -0.27 13.54 4.14
C TYR A 54 -1.46 14.35 3.59
N SER A 55 -2.58 13.68 3.33
CA SER A 55 -3.73 14.28 2.64
C SER A 55 -4.38 15.40 3.45
N ASN A 56 -4.67 15.16 4.74
CA ASN A 56 -5.41 16.11 5.58
C ASN A 56 -4.64 17.42 5.83
N THR A 57 -3.32 17.37 5.90
CA THR A 57 -2.49 18.56 6.12
C THR A 57 -2.14 19.30 4.84
N GLY A 58 -2.60 18.82 3.68
CA GLY A 58 -2.51 19.47 2.39
C GLY A 58 -1.35 19.00 1.51
N GLY A 59 -1.07 17.71 1.46
CA GLY A 59 -0.27 17.12 0.39
C GLY A 59 1.24 17.05 0.62
N GLN A 60 1.70 16.89 1.87
CA GLN A 60 3.12 16.69 2.16
C GLN A 60 3.55 15.26 1.82
N SER A 61 4.83 15.09 1.48
CA SER A 61 5.43 13.78 1.24
C SER A 61 5.39 12.92 2.50
N SER A 62 4.95 11.68 2.37
CA SER A 62 5.14 10.64 3.39
C SER A 62 6.15 9.61 2.91
N THR A 63 6.60 8.70 3.78
CA THR A 63 7.44 7.58 3.34
C THR A 63 6.65 6.59 2.47
N ALA A 64 5.33 6.63 2.48
CA ALA A 64 4.45 5.89 1.58
C ALA A 64 4.36 6.48 0.16
N SER A 65 4.76 7.73 -0.05
CA SER A 65 4.74 8.38 -1.37
C SER A 65 5.64 7.64 -2.36
N PHE A 66 5.19 7.50 -3.59
CA PHE A 66 5.97 6.85 -4.64
C PHE A 66 7.14 7.72 -5.10
N MET A 67 8.18 7.09 -5.61
CA MET A 67 9.28 7.79 -6.30
C MET A 67 8.72 8.57 -7.50
N GLY A 68 9.15 9.80 -7.68
CA GLY A 68 8.65 10.71 -8.71
C GLY A 68 7.36 11.45 -8.32
N GLN A 69 6.70 11.09 -7.24
CA GLN A 69 5.48 11.78 -6.81
C GLN A 69 5.78 13.23 -6.42
N ASN A 70 5.08 14.17 -7.06
CA ASN A 70 5.15 15.58 -6.72
C ASN A 70 4.24 15.86 -5.51
N THR A 71 4.85 16.30 -4.41
CA THR A 71 4.17 16.59 -3.15
C THR A 71 4.78 17.85 -2.54
N LYS A 72 4.11 18.46 -1.56
CA LYS A 72 4.76 19.49 -0.74
C LYS A 72 5.95 18.90 0.00
N PHE A 73 7.06 19.64 0.05
CA PHE A 73 8.35 19.24 0.62
C PHE A 73 9.08 18.11 -0.14
N SER A 74 8.58 17.67 -1.28
CA SER A 74 9.40 16.87 -2.19
C SER A 74 10.38 17.75 -2.96
N VAL A 75 11.36 17.15 -3.61
CA VAL A 75 12.33 17.89 -4.43
C VAL A 75 11.62 18.64 -5.56
N HIS A 76 11.85 19.95 -5.62
CA HIS A 76 11.32 20.81 -6.66
C HIS A 76 12.46 21.35 -7.53
N GLY A 77 12.59 20.82 -8.73
CA GLY A 77 13.61 21.26 -9.68
C GLY A 77 13.22 20.91 -11.11
N THR A 78 13.90 21.52 -12.07
CA THR A 78 13.69 21.22 -13.49
C THR A 78 14.31 19.89 -13.91
N LYS A 79 15.39 19.46 -13.21
CA LYS A 79 16.09 18.21 -13.52
C LYS A 79 15.58 16.99 -12.73
N ILE A 80 15.17 17.19 -11.48
CA ILE A 80 14.70 16.13 -10.58
C ILE A 80 13.46 16.65 -9.87
N PRO A 81 12.28 16.55 -10.48
CA PRO A 81 11.02 16.87 -9.80
C PRO A 81 10.55 15.69 -8.96
N GLY A 82 9.85 15.99 -7.85
CA GLY A 82 9.20 14.98 -7.02
C GLY A 82 10.12 14.21 -6.07
N LYS A 83 9.57 13.24 -5.39
CA LYS A 83 10.28 12.42 -4.40
C LYS A 83 11.33 11.53 -5.08
N ILE A 84 12.51 11.43 -4.48
CA ILE A 84 13.63 10.63 -5.02
C ILE A 84 13.82 9.30 -4.27
N GLU A 85 13.33 9.21 -3.03
CA GLU A 85 13.46 8.01 -2.20
C GLU A 85 12.43 6.95 -2.61
N ARG A 86 12.81 5.69 -2.40
CA ARG A 86 11.90 4.55 -2.52
C ARG A 86 10.74 4.66 -1.53
N ARG A 87 9.62 4.07 -1.89
CA ARG A 87 8.47 3.91 -1.00
C ARG A 87 8.79 2.94 0.14
N LYS A 88 8.32 3.23 1.35
CA LYS A 88 8.31 2.27 2.46
C LYS A 88 7.19 1.25 2.25
N GLU A 89 7.53 -0.02 2.18
CA GLU A 89 6.56 -1.12 2.00
C GLU A 89 6.13 -1.67 3.36
N ILE A 90 5.06 -1.11 3.91
CA ILE A 90 4.61 -1.44 5.26
C ILE A 90 4.18 -2.90 5.40
N ALA A 91 3.56 -3.48 4.37
CA ALA A 91 3.13 -4.86 4.39
C ALA A 91 4.34 -5.80 4.56
N GLN A 92 5.41 -5.60 3.80
CA GLN A 92 6.63 -6.40 3.89
C GLN A 92 7.31 -6.26 5.27
N ILE A 93 7.38 -5.03 5.79
CA ILE A 93 7.93 -4.78 7.13
C ILE A 93 7.09 -5.50 8.20
N CYS A 94 5.78 -5.46 8.07
CA CYS A 94 4.87 -6.11 9.03
C CYS A 94 4.94 -7.63 8.97
N MET A 95 5.19 -8.23 7.80
CA MET A 95 5.41 -9.68 7.66
C MET A 95 6.62 -10.18 8.46
N MET A 96 7.59 -9.32 8.75
CA MET A 96 8.77 -9.67 9.55
C MET A 96 8.50 -9.65 11.06
N HIS A 97 7.34 -9.18 11.52
CA HIS A 97 6.96 -9.29 12.93
C HIS A 97 6.40 -10.68 13.22
N PRO A 98 6.78 -11.30 14.35
CA PRO A 98 6.29 -12.62 14.71
C PRO A 98 4.76 -12.65 14.80
N ASN A 99 4.16 -13.66 14.18
CA ASN A 99 2.72 -13.94 14.29
C ASN A 99 1.81 -12.75 13.97
N THR A 100 2.18 -11.93 12.99
CA THR A 100 1.34 -10.82 12.53
C THR A 100 0.64 -11.20 11.22
N PHE A 101 -0.69 -11.14 11.22
CA PHE A 101 -1.47 -11.25 9.98
C PHE A 101 -1.33 -9.96 9.18
N VAL A 102 -1.06 -10.08 7.88
CA VAL A 102 -0.88 -8.91 7.00
C VAL A 102 -1.73 -9.06 5.75
N ALA A 103 -2.47 -8.02 5.41
CA ALA A 103 -3.10 -7.91 4.10
C ALA A 103 -2.77 -6.54 3.49
N GLN A 104 -2.55 -6.54 2.18
CA GLN A 104 -2.48 -5.34 1.36
C GLN A 104 -3.54 -5.46 0.28
N THR A 105 -4.40 -4.47 0.16
CA THR A 105 -5.58 -4.54 -0.70
C THR A 105 -5.92 -3.18 -1.29
N SER A 106 -6.95 -3.12 -2.12
CA SER A 106 -7.41 -1.90 -2.78
C SER A 106 -8.93 -1.80 -2.64
N CYS A 107 -9.47 -0.60 -2.52
CA CYS A 107 -10.92 -0.37 -2.48
C CYS A 107 -11.63 -0.87 -3.76
N ALA A 108 -10.93 -0.93 -4.90
CA ALA A 108 -11.46 -1.49 -6.15
C ALA A 108 -11.54 -3.02 -6.16
N MET A 109 -10.85 -3.68 -5.22
CA MET A 109 -10.82 -5.14 -5.09
C MET A 109 -11.76 -5.58 -3.96
N SER A 110 -13.05 -5.26 -4.05
CA SER A 110 -14.03 -5.39 -2.96
C SER A 110 -14.06 -6.78 -2.31
N ASN A 111 -14.02 -7.85 -3.09
CA ASN A 111 -13.99 -9.22 -2.55
C ASN A 111 -12.68 -9.51 -1.80
N HIS A 112 -11.55 -9.05 -2.31
CA HIS A 112 -10.25 -9.21 -1.65
C HIS A 112 -10.21 -8.38 -0.36
N PHE A 113 -10.71 -7.14 -0.40
CA PHE A 113 -10.80 -6.26 0.77
C PHE A 113 -11.68 -6.88 1.86
N TYR A 114 -12.89 -7.33 1.50
CA TYR A 114 -13.81 -7.97 2.43
C TYR A 114 -13.21 -9.22 3.10
N LYS A 115 -12.60 -10.12 2.30
CA LYS A 115 -11.90 -11.30 2.81
C LYS A 115 -10.75 -10.93 3.75
N SER A 116 -9.99 -9.88 3.42
CA SER A 116 -8.88 -9.40 4.23
C SER A 116 -9.34 -8.90 5.60
N ILE A 117 -10.43 -8.14 5.65
CA ILE A 117 -11.01 -7.64 6.91
C ILE A 117 -11.54 -8.78 7.78
N ILE A 118 -12.28 -9.73 7.19
CA ILE A 118 -12.81 -10.88 7.94
C ILE A 118 -11.65 -11.72 8.49
N ALA A 119 -10.69 -12.09 7.65
CA ALA A 119 -9.56 -12.91 8.07
C ALA A 119 -8.70 -12.23 9.15
N ALA A 120 -8.50 -10.91 9.06
CA ALA A 120 -7.84 -10.12 10.09
C ALA A 120 -8.64 -10.11 11.39
N ASN A 121 -9.98 -10.01 11.31
CA ASN A 121 -10.85 -9.98 12.47
C ASN A 121 -10.88 -11.32 13.21
N GLU A 122 -10.87 -12.42 12.47
CA GLU A 122 -10.83 -13.79 13.00
C GLU A 122 -9.46 -14.24 13.50
N TYR A 123 -8.40 -13.53 13.13
CA TYR A 123 -7.05 -13.86 13.56
C TYR A 123 -6.86 -13.49 15.03
N ASP A 124 -6.51 -14.46 15.88
CA ASP A 124 -6.20 -14.20 17.29
C ASP A 124 -4.75 -13.75 17.44
N GLY A 125 -4.54 -12.43 17.33
CA GLY A 125 -3.25 -11.79 17.36
C GLY A 125 -3.25 -10.45 16.65
N PRO A 126 -2.08 -9.82 16.51
CA PRO A 126 -1.96 -8.54 15.80
C PRO A 126 -2.20 -8.73 14.30
N ALA A 127 -2.94 -7.82 13.71
CA ALA A 127 -3.20 -7.83 12.27
C ALA A 127 -3.11 -6.42 11.67
N VAL A 128 -2.66 -6.33 10.43
CA VAL A 128 -2.69 -5.09 9.66
C VAL A 128 -3.32 -5.31 8.28
N VAL A 129 -4.19 -4.40 7.90
CA VAL A 129 -4.76 -4.32 6.56
C VAL A 129 -4.42 -2.95 5.99
N SER A 130 -3.56 -2.91 4.97
CA SER A 130 -3.22 -1.68 4.23
C SER A 130 -4.08 -1.60 2.98
N VAL A 131 -4.79 -0.49 2.82
CA VAL A 131 -5.74 -0.30 1.71
C VAL A 131 -5.29 0.86 0.85
N TYR A 132 -5.00 0.58 -0.43
CA TYR A 132 -4.81 1.66 -1.40
C TYR A 132 -6.06 2.53 -1.46
N THR A 133 -5.89 3.80 -1.19
CA THR A 133 -6.97 4.79 -1.16
C THR A 133 -6.58 5.99 -2.00
N THR A 134 -7.44 6.38 -2.93
CA THR A 134 -7.21 7.57 -3.76
C THR A 134 -7.54 8.83 -2.97
N CYS A 135 -6.61 9.78 -2.95
CA CYS A 135 -6.87 11.16 -2.54
C CYS A 135 -6.99 12.01 -3.81
N GLN A 136 -8.20 12.26 -4.28
CA GLN A 136 -8.43 12.88 -5.58
C GLN A 136 -7.69 14.22 -5.76
N PRO A 137 -7.75 15.19 -4.83
CA PRO A 137 -7.05 16.46 -4.98
C PRO A 137 -5.52 16.30 -5.07
N GLU A 138 -4.94 15.48 -4.18
CA GLU A 138 -3.47 15.34 -4.09
C GLU A 138 -2.90 14.40 -5.18
N HIS A 139 -3.73 13.48 -5.68
CA HIS A 139 -3.35 12.65 -6.83
C HIS A 139 -3.58 13.36 -8.17
N GLY A 140 -4.36 14.44 -8.18
CA GLY A 140 -4.73 15.16 -9.40
C GLY A 140 -5.59 14.33 -10.34
N VAL A 141 -6.62 13.65 -9.78
CA VAL A 141 -7.57 12.81 -10.53
C VAL A 141 -9.00 13.30 -10.28
N GLY A 142 -9.90 13.00 -11.22
CA GLY A 142 -11.31 13.36 -11.08
C GLY A 142 -12.00 12.61 -9.94
N ASP A 143 -13.02 13.22 -9.33
CA ASP A 143 -13.74 12.67 -8.19
C ASP A 143 -14.37 11.29 -8.46
N ASN A 144 -14.77 11.06 -9.69
CA ASN A 144 -15.37 9.79 -10.13
C ASN A 144 -14.33 8.71 -10.50
N MET A 145 -13.03 9.00 -10.41
CA MET A 145 -11.97 8.11 -10.88
C MET A 145 -11.40 7.19 -9.81
N ALA A 146 -11.81 7.33 -8.55
CA ALA A 146 -11.22 6.61 -7.42
C ALA A 146 -11.14 5.09 -7.62
N MET A 147 -12.23 4.47 -8.07
CA MET A 147 -12.27 3.02 -8.30
C MET A 147 -11.39 2.58 -9.46
N GLN A 148 -11.36 3.35 -10.54
CA GLN A 148 -10.54 3.06 -11.72
C GLN A 148 -9.05 3.16 -11.39
N GLN A 149 -8.64 4.23 -10.67
CA GLN A 149 -7.25 4.42 -10.23
C GLN A 149 -6.82 3.34 -9.24
N SER A 150 -7.69 2.99 -8.30
CA SER A 150 -7.43 1.92 -7.35
C SER A 150 -7.28 0.55 -8.02
N LYS A 151 -8.04 0.29 -9.09
CA LYS A 151 -7.90 -0.92 -9.92
C LYS A 151 -6.60 -0.88 -10.72
N LEU A 152 -6.31 0.25 -11.36
CA LEU A 152 -5.10 0.44 -12.16
C LEU A 152 -3.82 0.28 -11.32
N ALA A 153 -3.83 0.76 -10.06
CA ALA A 153 -2.71 0.56 -9.15
C ALA A 153 -2.38 -0.92 -8.92
N VAL A 154 -3.39 -1.78 -8.85
CA VAL A 154 -3.20 -3.23 -8.74
C VAL A 154 -2.71 -3.82 -10.07
N ASP A 155 -3.37 -3.49 -11.16
CA ASP A 155 -3.09 -4.07 -12.48
C ASP A 155 -1.69 -3.74 -12.98
N THR A 156 -1.13 -2.61 -12.56
CA THR A 156 0.19 -2.13 -12.97
C THR A 156 1.33 -2.48 -12.00
N ARG A 157 1.10 -3.33 -11.01
CA ARG A 157 2.08 -3.64 -9.95
C ARG A 157 2.49 -2.44 -9.09
N THR A 158 1.82 -1.30 -9.26
CA THR A 158 2.07 -0.11 -8.43
C THR A 158 1.75 -0.39 -6.97
N PHE A 159 0.65 -1.12 -6.73
CA PHE A 159 0.22 -1.52 -5.39
C PHE A 159 -0.36 -2.94 -5.46
N PRO A 160 0.47 -3.99 -5.47
CA PRO A 160 0.00 -5.37 -5.56
C PRO A 160 -0.83 -5.75 -4.34
N VAL A 161 -1.85 -6.59 -4.53
CA VAL A 161 -2.61 -7.14 -3.41
C VAL A 161 -1.93 -8.40 -2.87
N LEU A 162 -2.03 -8.61 -1.56
CA LEU A 162 -1.49 -9.80 -0.90
C LEU A 162 -2.24 -10.12 0.40
N ILE A 163 -2.16 -11.38 0.81
CA ILE A 163 -2.52 -11.83 2.16
C ILE A 163 -1.38 -12.71 2.68
N TYR A 164 -0.86 -12.35 3.84
CA TYR A 164 0.09 -13.14 4.60
C TYR A 164 -0.57 -13.63 5.88
N ASP A 165 -0.76 -14.93 6.00
CA ASP A 165 -1.39 -15.57 7.16
C ASP A 165 -0.41 -16.52 7.85
N PRO A 166 0.09 -16.17 9.05
CA PRO A 166 1.04 -17.00 9.78
C PRO A 166 0.56 -18.42 10.08
N ARG A 167 -0.77 -18.67 10.05
CA ARG A 167 -1.37 -19.99 10.30
C ARG A 167 -1.20 -20.97 9.14
N LYS A 168 -0.83 -20.49 7.95
CA LYS A 168 -0.76 -21.30 6.72
C LYS A 168 0.46 -22.19 6.60
N GLY A 169 1.43 -22.08 7.48
CA GLY A 169 2.63 -22.93 7.50
C GLY A 169 3.84 -22.26 8.13
N ASP A 170 4.98 -22.94 8.03
CA ASP A 170 6.23 -22.48 8.68
C ASP A 170 7.06 -21.56 7.79
N LYS A 171 6.92 -21.69 6.47
CA LYS A 171 7.71 -20.93 5.50
C LYS A 171 6.92 -19.71 4.98
N ILE A 172 7.61 -18.61 4.70
CA ILE A 172 7.01 -17.38 4.13
C ILE A 172 6.18 -17.70 2.87
N ALA A 173 6.71 -18.51 1.96
CA ALA A 173 6.02 -18.90 0.74
C ALA A 173 4.71 -19.67 0.96
N GLN A 174 4.54 -20.35 2.10
CA GLN A 174 3.28 -21.01 2.46
C GLN A 174 2.26 -20.04 3.04
N ARG A 175 2.75 -18.97 3.67
CA ARG A 175 1.94 -17.95 4.35
C ARG A 175 1.46 -16.85 3.42
N LEU A 176 2.19 -16.61 2.31
CA LEU A 176 1.92 -15.53 1.37
C LEU A 176 1.04 -16.01 0.22
N SER A 177 -0.02 -15.25 -0.05
CA SER A 177 -0.88 -15.39 -1.23
C SER A 177 -0.89 -14.09 -2.01
N LEU A 178 -0.62 -14.14 -3.30
CA LEU A 178 -0.70 -13.02 -4.24
C LEU A 178 -1.98 -13.07 -5.08
N GLN A 179 -2.92 -13.95 -4.73
CA GLN A 179 -4.19 -14.09 -5.44
C GLN A 179 -4.96 -12.77 -5.48
N GLY A 180 -5.41 -12.39 -6.66
CA GLY A 180 -6.11 -11.14 -6.93
C GLY A 180 -5.33 -10.20 -7.83
N ASN A 181 -4.02 -10.39 -7.98
CA ASN A 181 -3.23 -9.69 -8.98
C ASN A 181 -3.43 -10.31 -10.36
N PRO A 182 -3.43 -9.52 -11.44
CA PRO A 182 -3.45 -10.09 -12.79
C PRO A 182 -2.12 -10.80 -13.08
N SER A 183 -2.15 -12.06 -13.47
CA SER A 183 -0.97 -12.85 -13.85
C SER A 183 0.19 -12.85 -12.83
N GLU A 184 0.15 -13.73 -11.83
CA GLU A 184 1.17 -13.83 -10.77
C GLU A 184 2.57 -14.24 -11.28
N LYS A 185 2.65 -14.83 -12.48
CA LYS A 185 3.88 -15.42 -13.04
C LYS A 185 4.67 -14.49 -13.96
N THR A 186 4.17 -13.30 -14.25
CA THR A 186 4.81 -12.36 -15.18
C THR A 186 5.16 -11.06 -14.48
N ASP A 187 6.16 -10.36 -14.96
CA ASP A 187 6.59 -9.07 -14.46
C ASP A 187 5.47 -8.03 -14.54
N PHE A 188 4.80 -7.99 -15.69
CA PHE A 188 3.70 -7.07 -15.95
C PHE A 188 2.52 -7.80 -16.57
N PHE A 189 1.32 -7.31 -16.30
CA PHE A 189 0.14 -7.71 -17.05
C PHE A 189 0.17 -7.07 -18.43
N ILE A 190 -0.14 -7.87 -19.45
CA ILE A 190 -0.31 -7.40 -20.82
C ILE A 190 -1.77 -7.57 -21.18
N GLU A 191 -2.43 -6.48 -21.54
CA GLU A 191 -3.84 -6.51 -21.94
C GLU A 191 -4.01 -7.30 -23.25
N PRO A 192 -4.75 -8.42 -23.25
CA PRO A 192 -4.80 -9.30 -24.42
C PRO A 192 -5.40 -8.66 -25.68
N LYS A 193 -6.26 -7.64 -25.52
CA LYS A 193 -6.94 -7.00 -26.65
C LYS A 193 -6.12 -5.90 -27.30
N THR A 194 -5.38 -5.14 -26.50
CA THR A 194 -4.64 -3.97 -26.96
C THR A 194 -3.14 -4.20 -27.04
N ASN A 195 -2.65 -5.29 -26.46
CA ASN A 195 -1.24 -5.61 -26.30
C ASN A 195 -0.46 -4.56 -25.49
N GLU A 196 -1.16 -3.75 -24.70
CA GLU A 196 -0.56 -2.73 -23.85
C GLU A 196 -0.01 -3.33 -22.57
N VAL A 197 1.18 -2.88 -22.19
CA VAL A 197 1.83 -3.26 -20.93
C VAL A 197 1.28 -2.41 -19.78
N TYR A 198 0.82 -3.06 -18.74
CA TYR A 198 0.35 -2.43 -17.52
C TYR A 198 1.49 -2.34 -16.51
N ASP A 199 2.25 -1.26 -16.60
CA ASP A 199 3.38 -0.94 -15.72
C ASP A 199 3.17 0.37 -14.95
N PHE A 200 4.14 0.74 -14.11
CA PHE A 200 4.09 1.97 -13.33
C PHE A 200 3.99 3.23 -14.19
N ILE A 201 4.58 3.25 -15.40
CA ILE A 201 4.50 4.41 -16.30
C ILE A 201 3.06 4.64 -16.75
N ARG A 202 2.34 3.56 -17.08
CA ARG A 202 0.92 3.63 -17.43
C ARG A 202 0.10 4.21 -16.27
N PHE A 203 0.32 3.74 -15.04
CA PHE A 203 -0.34 4.28 -13.85
C PHE A 203 -0.01 5.77 -13.66
N ALA A 204 1.27 6.13 -13.67
CA ALA A 204 1.72 7.50 -13.46
C ALA A 204 1.15 8.49 -14.49
N ARG A 205 0.92 8.05 -15.71
CA ARG A 205 0.38 8.87 -16.80
C ARG A 205 -1.06 9.35 -16.54
N THR A 206 -1.80 8.66 -15.69
CA THR A 206 -3.19 8.96 -15.38
C THR A 206 -3.37 9.84 -14.14
N GLU A 207 -2.28 10.20 -13.45
CA GLU A 207 -2.35 10.98 -12.21
C GLU A 207 -1.54 12.29 -12.29
N GLY A 208 -2.18 13.40 -11.93
CA GLY A 208 -1.58 14.74 -11.99
C GLY A 208 -0.30 14.89 -11.17
N ARG A 209 -0.17 14.13 -10.06
CA ARG A 209 1.02 14.12 -9.21
C ARG A 209 2.30 13.67 -9.91
N PHE A 210 2.21 13.05 -11.10
CA PHE A 210 3.35 12.65 -11.92
C PHE A 210 3.47 13.45 -13.22
N SER A 211 2.61 14.42 -13.48
CA SER A 211 2.52 15.13 -14.76
C SER A 211 3.83 15.78 -15.21
N LYS A 212 4.65 16.28 -14.28
CA LYS A 212 5.95 16.91 -14.56
C LYS A 212 7.02 15.94 -15.08
N HIS A 213 6.76 14.65 -15.05
CA HIS A 213 7.68 13.61 -15.50
C HIS A 213 7.47 13.17 -16.94
N PHE A 214 6.53 13.80 -17.64
CA PHE A 214 6.31 13.53 -19.07
C PHE A 214 6.70 14.77 -19.88
N ASP A 215 7.48 14.55 -20.93
CA ASP A 215 7.82 15.59 -21.88
C ASP A 215 6.66 15.90 -22.85
N LYS A 216 6.86 16.79 -23.80
CA LYS A 216 5.84 17.20 -24.78
C LYS A 216 5.39 16.07 -25.70
N ASP A 217 6.26 15.09 -25.90
CA ASP A 217 6.01 13.91 -26.73
C ASP A 217 5.45 12.74 -25.88
N GLY A 218 5.29 12.96 -24.58
CA GLY A 218 4.75 11.98 -23.62
C GLY A 218 5.78 10.96 -23.14
N ASN A 219 7.09 11.19 -23.35
CA ASN A 219 8.13 10.29 -22.85
C ASN A 219 8.33 10.47 -21.34
N PRO A 220 8.53 9.38 -20.59
CA PRO A 220 8.76 9.45 -19.15
C PRO A 220 10.20 9.90 -18.84
N SER A 221 10.36 10.63 -17.75
CA SER A 221 11.68 11.01 -17.22
C SER A 221 12.45 9.79 -16.69
N GLU A 222 13.77 9.95 -16.53
CA GLU A 222 14.62 8.94 -15.89
C GLU A 222 14.13 8.56 -14.48
N THR A 223 13.59 9.51 -13.73
CA THR A 223 13.03 9.25 -12.40
C THR A 223 11.84 8.28 -12.46
N LEU A 224 10.93 8.43 -13.43
CA LEU A 224 9.84 7.48 -13.60
C LEU A 224 10.30 6.11 -14.09
N ILE A 225 11.35 6.07 -14.93
CA ILE A 225 11.94 4.78 -15.34
C ILE A 225 12.52 4.05 -14.12
N LYS A 226 13.21 4.76 -13.23
CA LYS A 226 13.71 4.22 -11.96
C LYS A 226 12.57 3.78 -11.05
N ALA A 227 11.49 4.56 -10.97
CA ALA A 227 10.29 4.21 -10.20
C ALA A 227 9.61 2.94 -10.73
N LYS A 228 9.51 2.78 -12.04
CA LYS A 228 9.03 1.53 -12.66
C LYS A 228 9.88 0.33 -12.25
N GLN A 229 11.21 0.45 -12.30
CA GLN A 229 12.11 -0.62 -11.88
C GLN A 229 11.94 -0.91 -10.38
N GLU A 230 11.82 0.11 -9.56
CA GLU A 230 11.59 -0.04 -8.11
C GLU A 230 10.27 -0.79 -7.80
N ARG A 231 9.20 -0.56 -8.58
CA ARG A 231 7.95 -1.31 -8.43
C ARG A 231 8.09 -2.75 -8.87
N LEU A 232 8.88 -3.02 -9.90
CA LEU A 232 9.19 -4.37 -10.34
C LEU A 232 10.05 -5.12 -9.30
N ASP A 233 11.09 -4.46 -8.76
CA ASP A 233 11.90 -5.02 -7.68
C ASP A 233 11.04 -5.38 -6.46
N ASN A 234 10.08 -4.51 -6.12
CA ASN A 234 9.12 -4.78 -5.04
C ASN A 234 8.25 -6.00 -5.34
N TRP A 235 7.78 -6.14 -6.56
CA TRP A 235 7.02 -7.32 -6.99
C TRP A 235 7.83 -8.62 -6.88
N HIS A 236 9.10 -8.60 -7.29
CA HIS A 236 10.01 -9.74 -7.20
C HIS A 236 10.38 -10.11 -5.75
N THR A 237 10.19 -9.20 -4.80
CA THR A 237 10.42 -9.46 -3.36
C THR A 237 9.27 -10.24 -2.73
N LEU A 238 8.11 -10.24 -3.35
CA LEU A 238 6.91 -10.95 -2.91
C LEU A 238 6.85 -12.37 -3.48
#